data_49e9d149a835806a7f2293638ab3e4f3
#
_entry.id   49e9d149a835806a7f2293638ab3e4f3
#
_cell.length_a   1.000
_cell.length_b   1.000
_cell.length_c   1.000
_cell.angle_alpha   90.00
_cell.angle_beta   90.00
_cell.angle_gamma   90.00
#
_symmetry.space_group_name_H-M   'P 1'
#
loop_
_entity.id
_entity.type
_entity.pdbx_description
1 polymer ?
#
loop_
_entity_poly.entity_id
_entity_poly.type
_entity_poly.pdbx_seq_one_letter_code
_entity_poly.pdbx_strand_id
1 'polypeptide(L)'
;MDPVQQKIKQQVESNPIVLYMKGSPDFPQCGFSMRVSQALKACGQPFTHVNVLEDADIREGIKVYGNWPTIPQLYVKGQLVGGCDITMDLYESGDLQKMLQEAVGG
;
A
#
# COMPACT_ATOMS: atom_id res chain seq x y z
N MET A 1 -18.76 -11.02 6.57
CA MET A 1 -17.67 -10.57 5.69
C MET A 1 -17.02 -11.81 5.09
N ASP A 2 -16.73 -11.79 3.78
CA ASP A 2 -16.13 -12.98 3.18
C ASP A 2 -14.67 -13.16 3.66
N PRO A 3 -14.11 -14.37 3.51
CA PRO A 3 -12.76 -14.66 4.02
C PRO A 3 -11.67 -13.79 3.43
N VAL A 4 -11.78 -13.39 2.16
CA VAL A 4 -10.79 -12.53 1.51
C VAL A 4 -10.83 -11.13 2.13
N GLN A 5 -12.03 -10.58 2.33
CA GLN A 5 -12.18 -9.26 2.94
C GLN A 5 -11.70 -9.26 4.40
N GLN A 6 -11.92 -10.36 5.13
CA GLN A 6 -11.40 -10.50 6.50
C GLN A 6 -9.87 -10.54 6.52
N LYS A 7 -9.28 -11.26 5.58
CA LYS A 7 -7.82 -11.35 5.46
C LYS A 7 -7.20 -9.97 5.19
N ILE A 8 -7.80 -9.22 4.26
CA ILE A 8 -7.32 -7.86 3.94
C ILE A 8 -7.45 -6.96 5.16
N LYS A 9 -8.60 -6.99 5.82
CA LYS A 9 -8.83 -6.18 7.04
C LYS A 9 -7.76 -6.48 8.08
N GLN A 10 -7.44 -7.75 8.29
CA GLN A 10 -6.42 -8.16 9.23
C GLN A 10 -5.04 -7.61 8.83
N GLN A 11 -4.70 -7.68 7.55
CA GLN A 11 -3.42 -7.17 7.04
C GLN A 11 -3.28 -5.67 7.30
N VAL A 12 -4.30 -4.88 6.97
CA VAL A 12 -4.22 -3.42 7.10
C VAL A 12 -4.33 -2.94 8.54
N GLU A 13 -5.00 -3.70 9.41
CA GLU A 13 -5.12 -3.34 10.82
C GLU A 13 -3.93 -3.79 11.67
N SER A 14 -3.23 -4.83 11.23
CA SER A 14 -2.09 -5.37 11.99
C SER A 14 -0.76 -4.70 11.66
N ASN A 15 -0.73 -3.86 10.64
CA ASN A 15 0.50 -3.21 10.18
C ASN A 15 0.26 -1.72 9.96
N PRO A 16 1.15 -0.85 10.44
CA PRO A 16 0.93 0.60 10.30
C PRO A 16 0.99 1.09 8.86
N ILE A 17 1.78 0.43 8.00
CA ILE A 17 1.95 0.83 6.61
C ILE A 17 1.91 -0.43 5.76
N VAL A 18 0.95 -0.53 4.84
CA VAL A 18 0.80 -1.69 3.96
C VAL A 18 0.65 -1.21 2.52
N LEU A 19 1.48 -1.76 1.65
CA LEU A 19 1.43 -1.48 0.22
C LEU A 19 1.00 -2.74 -0.53
N TYR A 20 -0.15 -2.66 -1.22
CA TYR A 20 -0.58 -3.69 -2.15
C TYR A 20 -0.02 -3.33 -3.52
N MET A 21 0.82 -4.20 -4.08
CA MET A 21 1.56 -3.90 -5.29
C MET A 21 1.70 -5.12 -6.19
N LYS A 22 2.08 -4.90 -7.43
CA LYS A 22 2.41 -5.96 -8.38
C LYS A 22 3.91 -6.21 -8.29
N GLY A 23 4.29 -7.38 -7.80
CA GLY A 23 5.67 -7.74 -7.48
C GLY A 23 6.03 -7.41 -6.04
N SER A 24 7.31 -7.17 -5.80
CA SER A 24 7.83 -6.78 -4.48
C SER A 24 8.63 -5.49 -4.60
N PRO A 25 8.95 -4.83 -3.48
CA PRO A 25 9.76 -3.59 -3.55
C PRO A 25 11.11 -3.76 -4.23
N ASP A 26 11.72 -4.95 -4.13
CA ASP A 26 12.99 -5.23 -4.78
C ASP A 26 12.83 -5.70 -6.23
N PHE A 27 11.68 -6.29 -6.56
CA PHE A 27 11.39 -6.82 -7.89
C PHE A 27 9.99 -6.41 -8.34
N PRO A 28 9.75 -5.09 -8.53
CA PRO A 28 8.42 -4.62 -8.95
C PRO A 28 8.14 -5.06 -10.38
N GLN A 29 6.87 -5.44 -10.62
CA GLN A 29 6.42 -5.94 -11.93
C GLN A 29 5.52 -4.95 -12.67
N CYS A 30 5.45 -3.71 -12.19
CA CYS A 30 4.62 -2.65 -12.77
C CYS A 30 5.27 -1.32 -12.46
N GLY A 31 5.33 -0.42 -13.44
CA GLY A 31 5.95 0.88 -13.28
C GLY A 31 5.31 1.73 -12.17
N PHE A 32 3.99 1.65 -12.03
CA PHE A 32 3.29 2.38 -10.96
C PHE A 32 3.64 1.81 -9.59
N SER A 33 3.67 0.48 -9.44
CA SER A 33 4.10 -0.18 -8.21
C SER A 33 5.54 0.16 -7.86
N MET A 34 6.41 0.20 -8.86
CA MET A 34 7.81 0.57 -8.69
C MET A 34 7.94 1.98 -8.11
N ARG A 35 7.22 2.95 -8.69
CA ARG A 35 7.31 4.34 -8.25
C ARG A 35 6.87 4.51 -6.80
N VAL A 36 5.76 3.89 -6.43
CA VAL A 36 5.25 3.97 -5.06
C VAL A 36 6.20 3.30 -4.08
N SER A 37 6.68 2.10 -4.38
CA SER A 37 7.59 1.39 -3.48
C SER A 37 8.91 2.14 -3.31
N GLN A 38 9.42 2.76 -4.36
CA GLN A 38 10.63 3.59 -4.26
C GLN A 38 10.41 4.82 -3.39
N ALA A 39 9.25 5.46 -3.51
CA ALA A 39 8.91 6.62 -2.67
C ALA A 39 8.84 6.21 -1.19
N LEU A 40 8.23 5.06 -0.89
CA LEU A 40 8.17 4.55 0.49
C LEU A 40 9.56 4.24 1.03
N LYS A 41 10.42 3.61 0.23
CA LYS A 41 11.82 3.36 0.62
C LYS A 41 12.55 4.66 0.92
N ALA A 42 12.35 5.67 0.08
CA ALA A 42 13.02 6.97 0.25
C ALA A 42 12.56 7.69 1.52
N CYS A 43 11.35 7.43 1.98
CA CYS A 43 10.85 8.00 3.24
C CYS A 43 11.52 7.38 4.48
N GLY A 44 12.17 6.21 4.33
CA GLY A 44 12.99 5.63 5.38
C GLY A 44 12.25 4.86 6.47
N GLN A 45 10.95 4.70 6.39
CA GLN A 45 10.19 3.96 7.37
C GLN A 45 9.92 2.54 6.88
N PRO A 46 9.97 1.54 7.79
CA PRO A 46 9.65 0.16 7.39
C PRO A 46 8.18 0.05 6.99
N PHE A 47 7.91 -0.76 5.98
CA PHE A 47 6.53 -1.01 5.56
C PHE A 47 6.36 -2.46 5.14
N THR A 48 5.11 -2.93 5.23
CA THR A 48 4.72 -4.26 4.78
C THR A 48 4.20 -4.17 3.35
N HIS A 49 4.57 -5.15 2.51
CA HIS A 49 4.00 -5.22 1.17
C HIS A 49 3.21 -6.51 1.00
N VAL A 50 2.25 -6.48 0.09
CA VAL A 50 1.50 -7.65 -0.35
C VAL A 50 1.61 -7.70 -1.87
N ASN A 51 2.21 -8.80 -2.38
CA ASN A 51 2.34 -9.01 -3.82
C ASN A 51 1.04 -9.63 -4.35
N VAL A 52 0.22 -8.83 -5.00
CA VAL A 52 -1.09 -9.28 -5.49
C VAL A 52 -0.97 -10.25 -6.66
N LEU A 53 0.22 -10.38 -7.28
CA LEU A 53 0.41 -11.35 -8.35
C LEU A 53 0.50 -12.79 -7.82
N GLU A 54 0.77 -12.95 -6.53
CA GLU A 54 0.84 -14.26 -5.87
C GLU A 54 -0.51 -14.74 -5.36
N ASP A 55 -1.52 -13.87 -5.34
CA ASP A 55 -2.83 -14.21 -4.77
C ASP A 55 -3.93 -13.48 -5.56
N ALA A 56 -4.58 -14.19 -6.47
CA ALA A 56 -5.61 -13.62 -7.33
C ALA A 56 -6.83 -13.14 -6.53
N ASP A 57 -7.14 -13.80 -5.42
CA ASP A 57 -8.27 -13.40 -4.57
C ASP A 57 -7.98 -12.05 -3.89
N ILE A 58 -6.76 -11.86 -3.41
CA ILE A 58 -6.37 -10.57 -2.82
C ILE A 58 -6.33 -9.50 -3.90
N ARG A 59 -5.86 -9.83 -5.11
CA ARG A 59 -5.78 -8.87 -6.22
C ARG A 59 -7.16 -8.26 -6.53
N GLU A 60 -8.18 -9.10 -6.60
CA GLU A 60 -9.56 -8.61 -6.84
C GLU A 60 -10.18 -8.06 -5.56
N GLY A 61 -9.92 -8.70 -4.43
CA GLY A 61 -10.50 -8.32 -3.15
C GLY A 61 -10.06 -6.95 -2.66
N ILE A 62 -8.82 -6.55 -2.94
CA ILE A 62 -8.34 -5.23 -2.47
C ILE A 62 -9.06 -4.08 -3.20
N LYS A 63 -9.46 -4.29 -4.43
CA LYS A 63 -10.23 -3.30 -5.18
C LYS A 63 -11.60 -3.08 -4.55
N VAL A 64 -12.21 -4.17 -4.09
CA VAL A 64 -13.50 -4.11 -3.37
C VAL A 64 -13.32 -3.47 -2.00
N TYR A 65 -12.32 -3.91 -1.26
CA TYR A 65 -12.07 -3.42 0.11
C TYR A 65 -11.88 -1.91 0.16
N GLY A 66 -11.06 -1.38 -0.73
CA GLY A 66 -10.78 0.05 -0.78
C GLY A 66 -11.77 0.84 -1.62
N ASN A 67 -12.67 0.16 -2.30
CA ASN A 67 -13.52 0.80 -3.32
C ASN A 67 -12.65 1.62 -4.28
N TRP A 68 -11.55 1.00 -4.76
CA TRP A 68 -10.52 1.65 -5.56
C TRP A 68 -10.13 0.71 -6.69
N PRO A 69 -10.23 1.12 -7.96
CA PRO A 69 -10.17 0.17 -9.08
C PRO A 69 -8.79 -0.30 -9.49
N THR A 70 -7.73 0.33 -9.00
CA THR A 70 -6.37 0.08 -9.50
C THR A 70 -5.41 -0.31 -8.39
N ILE A 71 -4.28 -0.90 -8.79
CA ILE A 71 -3.15 -1.27 -7.94
C ILE A 71 -1.93 -0.52 -8.52
N PRO A 72 -1.06 0.09 -7.71
CA PRO A 72 -0.90 -0.10 -6.26
C PRO A 72 -1.93 0.64 -5.41
N GLN A 73 -2.08 0.17 -4.17
CA GLN A 73 -2.87 0.84 -3.15
C GLN A 73 -2.06 0.91 -1.86
N LEU A 74 -1.98 2.11 -1.28
CA LEU A 74 -1.27 2.34 -0.03
C LEU A 74 -2.26 2.53 1.12
N TYR A 75 -2.06 1.77 2.20
CA TYR A 75 -2.85 1.88 3.43
C TYR A 75 -1.95 2.33 4.56
N VAL A 76 -2.39 3.33 5.33
CA VAL A 76 -1.68 3.81 6.51
C VAL A 76 -2.67 3.81 7.68
N LYS A 77 -2.31 3.09 8.74
CA LYS A 77 -3.16 2.90 9.92
C LYS A 77 -4.56 2.41 9.56
N GLY A 78 -4.62 1.45 8.63
CA GLY A 78 -5.87 0.84 8.21
C GLY A 78 -6.69 1.64 7.23
N GLN A 79 -6.22 2.81 6.79
CA GLN A 79 -6.98 3.70 5.91
C GLN A 79 -6.30 3.82 4.55
N LEU A 80 -7.10 3.77 3.49
CA LEU A 80 -6.60 3.95 2.14
C LEU A 80 -6.10 5.39 1.95
N VAL A 81 -4.82 5.51 1.62
CA VAL A 81 -4.23 6.80 1.22
C VAL A 81 -4.55 7.07 -0.24
N GLY A 82 -4.34 6.10 -1.10
CA GLY A 82 -4.60 6.21 -2.53
C GLY A 82 -3.70 5.31 -3.35
N GLY A 83 -3.72 5.54 -4.66
CA GLY A 83 -2.86 4.85 -5.61
C GLY A 83 -1.58 5.63 -5.91
N CYS A 84 -1.05 5.40 -7.12
CA CYS A 84 0.24 5.99 -7.51
C CYS A 84 0.21 7.52 -7.51
N ASP A 85 -0.77 8.13 -8.18
CA ASP A 85 -0.77 9.59 -8.35
C ASP A 85 -0.87 10.31 -7.01
N ILE A 86 -1.80 9.90 -6.16
CA ILE A 86 -1.99 10.52 -4.85
C ILE A 86 -0.75 10.32 -3.98
N THR A 87 -0.20 9.11 -3.96
CA THR A 87 0.99 8.82 -3.16
C THR A 87 2.20 9.66 -3.62
N MET A 88 2.38 9.79 -4.93
CA MET A 88 3.50 10.57 -5.46
C MET A 88 3.34 12.06 -5.18
N ASP A 89 2.11 12.58 -5.24
CA ASP A 89 1.86 13.98 -4.87
C ASP A 89 2.21 14.23 -3.40
N LEU A 90 1.82 13.32 -2.51
CA LEU A 90 2.16 13.41 -1.09
C LEU A 90 3.67 13.30 -0.86
N TYR A 91 4.33 12.45 -1.63
CA TYR A 91 5.78 12.30 -1.56
C TYR A 91 6.49 13.61 -1.94
N GLU A 92 6.08 14.22 -3.04
CA GLU A 92 6.70 15.45 -3.55
C GLU A 92 6.47 16.64 -2.62
N SER A 93 5.33 16.70 -1.94
CA SER A 93 5.03 17.77 -0.98
C SER A 93 5.72 17.59 0.37
N GLY A 94 6.26 16.39 0.65
CA GLY A 94 6.84 16.07 1.96
C GLY A 94 5.82 15.51 2.95
N ASP A 95 4.54 15.50 2.59
CA ASP A 95 3.49 15.03 3.50
C ASP A 95 3.54 13.52 3.70
N LEU A 96 3.96 12.75 2.68
CA LEU A 96 4.08 11.31 2.82
C LEU A 96 5.05 10.94 3.92
N GLN A 97 6.23 11.55 3.95
CA GLN A 97 7.24 11.26 4.97
C GLN A 97 6.70 11.53 6.38
N LYS A 98 6.00 12.65 6.56
CA LYS A 98 5.39 12.97 7.85
C LYS A 98 4.33 11.95 8.25
N MET A 99 3.47 11.58 7.31
CA MET A 99 2.40 10.60 7.52
C MET A 99 2.97 9.25 7.97
N LEU A 100 4.02 8.79 7.29
CA LEU A 100 4.65 7.51 7.60
C LEU A 100 5.37 7.54 8.95
N GLN A 101 6.06 8.64 9.27
CA GLN A 101 6.71 8.81 10.56
C GLN A 101 5.71 8.77 11.71
N GLU A 102 4.58 9.44 11.57
CA GLU A 102 3.53 9.44 12.57
C GLU A 102 2.92 8.05 12.73
N ALA A 103 2.73 7.33 11.65
CA ALA A 103 2.16 5.98 11.69
C ALA A 103 3.04 4.99 12.44
N VAL A 104 4.37 5.10 12.28
CA VAL A 104 5.33 4.17 12.90
C VAL A 104 5.71 4.62 14.30
N GLY A 105 5.88 5.92 14.49
CA GLY A 105 6.37 6.46 15.76
C GLY A 105 5.30 6.79 16.78
N GLY A 106 4.10 6.83 16.31
CA GLY A 106 3.03 7.26 17.14
C GLY A 106 2.15 6.22 17.71
#